data_a501586ee7c92e6d3505e4a042f74757
#
_entry.id   a501586ee7c92e6d3505e4a042f74757
#
_cell.length_a   1.000
_cell.length_b   1.000
_cell.length_c   1.000
_cell.angle_alpha   90.00
_cell.angle_beta   90.00
_cell.angle_gamma   90.00
#
_symmetry.space_group_name_H-M   'P 1'
#
loop_
_entity.id
_entity.type
_entity.pdbx_description
1 polymer ?
#
loop_
_entity_poly.entity_id
_entity_poly.type
_entity_poly.pdbx_seq_one_letter_code
_entity_poly.pdbx_strand_id
1 'polypeptide(L)'
;MLKIENLHVSIEDKAILNGLNLEVNSGEVHAIMGPNGSGKSTLSAVIAGNEDYEVTKGNIFYKDENIEDLSAEERAHKGIFMSFQYPVEIPGVTVTNFIKTAINSNLKARGQKEMPANEMLKNIRDKASLLEIDSKFLSRSLNEGFSGGEKKRNEIFQMAMLNPTLAILDETDSGLDIDALRIVANGVNKLRNENNAIIVITHYQRLLDHIIPDYVHVLQDGKIAKSGDKNLALQLEEKGYDWI
;
A
#
# COMPACT_ATOMS: atom_id res chain seq x y z
N MET A 1 6.14 -14.08 3.17
CA MET A 1 5.87 -13.08 2.11
C MET A 1 6.85 -11.92 2.18
N LEU A 2 6.80 -11.07 3.21
CA LEU A 2 7.76 -10.00 3.49
C LEU A 2 8.43 -10.27 4.83
N LYS A 3 9.76 -10.13 4.90
CA LYS A 3 10.54 -10.24 6.14
C LYS A 3 11.56 -9.11 6.19
N ILE A 4 11.52 -8.34 7.26
CA ILE A 4 12.43 -7.23 7.53
C ILE A 4 13.22 -7.58 8.78
N GLU A 5 14.55 -7.53 8.68
CA GLU A 5 15.46 -7.90 9.75
C GLU A 5 16.40 -6.74 10.10
N ASN A 6 16.28 -6.25 11.32
CA ASN A 6 17.15 -5.23 11.91
C ASN A 6 17.39 -4.02 10.98
N LEU A 7 16.31 -3.52 10.36
CA LEU A 7 16.36 -2.48 9.34
C LEU A 7 16.67 -1.11 9.94
N HIS A 8 17.74 -0.49 9.46
CA HIS A 8 18.10 0.89 9.75
C HIS A 8 18.03 1.70 8.47
N VAL A 9 17.38 2.86 8.54
CA VAL A 9 17.16 3.74 7.38
C VAL A 9 17.45 5.17 7.76
N SER A 10 18.12 5.89 6.88
CA SER A 10 18.38 7.33 6.99
C SER A 10 17.86 8.10 5.78
N ILE A 11 17.65 9.40 5.95
CA ILE A 11 17.47 10.40 4.91
C ILE A 11 18.35 11.61 5.28
N GLU A 12 19.19 12.07 4.35
CA GLU A 12 20.08 13.23 4.60
C GLU A 12 20.81 13.11 5.95
N ASP A 13 21.46 12.00 6.23
CA ASP A 13 22.19 11.67 7.47
C ASP A 13 21.32 11.56 8.75
N LYS A 14 19.99 11.77 8.64
CA LYS A 14 19.10 11.62 9.78
C LYS A 14 18.55 10.18 9.85
N ALA A 15 18.87 9.46 10.91
CA ALA A 15 18.30 8.13 11.16
C ALA A 15 16.79 8.23 11.44
N ILE A 16 16.00 7.41 10.73
CA ILE A 16 14.53 7.35 10.86
C ILE A 16 14.10 5.99 11.37
N LEU A 17 14.60 4.89 10.75
CA LEU A 17 14.35 3.54 11.27
C LEU A 17 15.62 3.04 11.99
N ASN A 18 15.43 2.39 13.13
CA ASN A 18 16.49 2.14 14.10
C ASN A 18 16.55 0.66 14.54
N GLY A 19 16.57 -0.28 13.59
CA GLY A 19 16.58 -1.72 13.86
C GLY A 19 15.18 -2.34 13.89
N LEU A 20 14.36 -1.96 12.91
CA LEU A 20 12.99 -2.46 12.75
C LEU A 20 13.00 -3.93 12.30
N ASN A 21 12.14 -4.74 12.93
CA ASN A 21 11.86 -6.11 12.54
C ASN A 21 10.37 -6.25 12.26
N LEU A 22 10.01 -6.88 11.13
CA LEU A 22 8.62 -7.13 10.75
C LEU A 22 8.55 -8.37 9.87
N GLU A 23 7.59 -9.23 10.14
CA GLU A 23 7.28 -10.38 9.29
C GLU A 23 5.80 -10.35 8.93
N VAL A 24 5.51 -10.51 7.64
CA VAL A 24 4.15 -10.51 7.07
C VAL A 24 4.01 -11.72 6.16
N ASN A 25 3.06 -12.60 6.46
CA ASN A 25 2.80 -13.80 5.67
C ASN A 25 1.69 -13.59 4.63
N SER A 26 1.59 -14.49 3.67
CA SER A 26 0.47 -14.51 2.71
C SER A 26 -0.87 -14.69 3.44
N GLY A 27 -1.90 -14.00 2.98
CA GLY A 27 -3.25 -14.02 3.56
C GLY A 27 -3.43 -13.05 4.72
N GLU A 28 -2.35 -12.48 5.28
CA GLU A 28 -2.40 -11.64 6.46
C GLU A 28 -2.62 -10.16 6.11
N VAL A 29 -3.32 -9.47 7.02
CA VAL A 29 -3.46 -8.01 7.05
C VAL A 29 -2.78 -7.48 8.30
N HIS A 30 -1.77 -6.66 8.13
CA HIS A 30 -1.01 -6.03 9.19
C HIS A 30 -1.31 -4.54 9.24
N ALA A 31 -1.67 -4.02 10.40
CA ALA A 31 -1.79 -2.58 10.62
C ALA A 31 -0.53 -2.04 11.28
N ILE A 32 0.03 -0.97 10.73
CA ILE A 32 1.13 -0.21 11.34
C ILE A 32 0.56 1.11 11.86
N MET A 33 0.56 1.26 13.16
CA MET A 33 0.13 2.47 13.86
C MET A 33 1.31 3.14 14.56
N GLY A 34 1.16 4.39 14.96
CA GLY A 34 2.22 5.10 15.68
C GLY A 34 2.06 6.62 15.53
N PRO A 35 2.73 7.40 16.39
CA PRO A 35 2.66 8.86 16.34
C PRO A 35 3.26 9.42 15.05
N ASN A 36 2.98 10.70 14.77
CA ASN A 36 3.60 11.38 13.63
C ASN A 36 5.12 11.42 13.81
N GLY A 37 5.85 11.20 12.71
CA GLY A 37 7.31 11.15 12.73
C GLY A 37 7.92 9.85 13.26
N SER A 38 7.13 8.82 13.56
CA SER A 38 7.66 7.53 14.03
C SER A 38 8.36 6.69 12.95
N GLY A 39 8.21 7.04 11.65
CA GLY A 39 8.84 6.34 10.53
C GLY A 39 7.89 5.49 9.68
N LYS A 40 6.56 5.61 9.85
CA LYS A 40 5.57 4.81 9.11
C LYS A 40 5.68 4.98 7.59
N SER A 41 5.62 6.21 7.09
CA SER A 41 5.73 6.48 5.65
C SER A 41 7.16 6.23 5.11
N THR A 42 8.19 6.31 5.97
CA THR A 42 9.54 5.86 5.62
C THR A 42 9.56 4.35 5.39
N LEU A 43 8.92 3.58 6.26
CA LEU A 43 8.83 2.12 6.12
C LEU A 43 8.14 1.74 4.79
N SER A 44 7.00 2.35 4.47
CA SER A 44 6.29 2.09 3.21
C SER A 44 7.13 2.46 1.99
N ALA A 45 7.77 3.65 2.01
CA ALA A 45 8.61 4.15 0.92
C ALA A 45 9.83 3.24 0.67
N VAL A 46 10.49 2.81 1.74
CA VAL A 46 11.67 1.91 1.64
C VAL A 46 11.27 0.53 1.11
N ILE A 47 10.16 -0.06 1.55
CA ILE A 47 9.67 -1.33 0.98
C ILE A 47 9.33 -1.16 -0.50
N ALA A 48 8.77 -0.01 -0.89
CA ALA A 48 8.44 0.29 -2.29
C ALA A 48 9.66 0.61 -3.17
N GLY A 49 10.85 0.85 -2.58
CA GLY A 49 12.09 1.14 -3.32
C GLY A 49 12.30 2.61 -3.65
N ASN A 50 11.85 3.52 -2.78
CA ASN A 50 12.14 4.94 -2.94
C ASN A 50 13.61 5.23 -2.63
N GLU A 51 14.32 5.76 -3.62
CA GLU A 51 15.78 6.02 -3.60
C GLU A 51 16.18 7.23 -2.71
N ASP A 52 15.21 8.04 -2.23
CA ASP A 52 15.49 9.13 -1.30
C ASP A 52 15.93 8.61 0.08
N TYR A 53 15.70 7.34 0.37
CA TYR A 53 16.01 6.70 1.64
C TYR A 53 17.16 5.71 1.50
N GLU A 54 18.16 5.86 2.37
CA GLU A 54 19.32 4.96 2.42
C GLU A 54 19.12 3.87 3.47
N VAL A 55 19.20 2.61 3.06
CA VAL A 55 19.28 1.47 3.97
C VAL A 55 20.73 1.35 4.45
N THR A 56 20.97 1.70 5.71
CA THR A 56 22.32 1.72 6.30
C THR A 56 22.70 0.41 6.96
N LYS A 57 21.70 -0.41 7.33
CA LYS A 57 21.90 -1.73 7.95
C LYS A 57 20.60 -2.53 7.95
N GLY A 58 20.73 -3.86 7.97
CA GLY A 58 19.60 -4.80 8.01
C GLY A 58 19.27 -5.30 6.63
N ASN A 59 18.18 -6.05 6.49
CA ASN A 59 17.77 -6.63 5.23
C ASN A 59 16.27 -6.59 5.04
N ILE A 60 15.84 -6.53 3.77
CA ILE A 60 14.45 -6.64 3.35
C ILE A 60 14.31 -7.81 2.39
N PHE A 61 13.64 -8.87 2.84
CA PHE A 61 13.34 -10.03 2.02
C PHE A 61 11.89 -10.02 1.57
N TYR A 62 11.69 -10.26 0.30
CA TYR A 62 10.38 -10.45 -0.29
C TYR A 62 10.35 -11.76 -1.06
N LYS A 63 9.49 -12.71 -0.66
CA LYS A 63 9.46 -14.08 -1.17
C LYS A 63 10.84 -14.74 -1.14
N ASP A 64 11.51 -14.60 0.01
CA ASP A 64 12.85 -15.13 0.32
C ASP A 64 14.00 -14.54 -0.52
N GLU A 65 13.75 -13.51 -1.31
CA GLU A 65 14.76 -12.78 -2.07
C GLU A 65 15.03 -11.43 -1.40
N ASN A 66 16.32 -11.08 -1.22
CA ASN A 66 16.70 -9.73 -0.78
C ASN A 66 16.39 -8.73 -1.90
N ILE A 67 15.64 -7.67 -1.56
CA ILE A 67 15.15 -6.68 -2.53
C ILE A 67 15.81 -5.30 -2.39
N GLU A 68 16.83 -5.15 -1.56
CA GLU A 68 17.44 -3.85 -1.26
C GLU A 68 17.99 -3.16 -2.51
N ASP A 69 18.68 -3.90 -3.37
CA ASP A 69 19.29 -3.39 -4.60
C ASP A 69 18.28 -3.24 -5.77
N LEU A 70 17.04 -3.64 -5.58
CA LEU A 70 16.01 -3.55 -6.62
C LEU A 70 15.37 -2.16 -6.64
N SER A 71 15.25 -1.61 -7.86
CA SER A 71 14.52 -0.36 -8.10
C SER A 71 13.03 -0.49 -7.77
N ALA A 72 12.34 0.64 -7.61
CA ALA A 72 10.88 0.66 -7.40
C ALA A 72 10.12 -0.05 -8.55
N GLU A 73 10.59 0.09 -9.80
CA GLU A 73 10.00 -0.61 -10.95
C GLU A 73 10.15 -2.13 -10.83
N GLU A 74 11.33 -2.63 -10.50
CA GLU A 74 11.59 -4.07 -10.32
C GLU A 74 10.76 -4.66 -9.18
N ARG A 75 10.62 -3.92 -8.06
CA ARG A 75 9.76 -4.33 -6.95
C ARG A 75 8.27 -4.36 -7.34
N ALA A 76 7.82 -3.37 -8.14
CA ALA A 76 6.47 -3.38 -8.68
C ALA A 76 6.23 -4.58 -9.63
N HIS A 77 7.19 -4.92 -10.48
CA HIS A 77 7.15 -6.11 -11.34
C HIS A 77 7.08 -7.42 -10.55
N LYS A 78 7.68 -7.48 -9.37
CA LYS A 78 7.60 -8.63 -8.45
C LYS A 78 6.24 -8.71 -7.73
N GLY A 79 5.42 -7.65 -7.80
CA GLY A 79 4.07 -7.62 -7.23
C GLY A 79 3.95 -6.84 -5.92
N ILE A 80 4.87 -5.92 -5.63
CA ILE A 80 4.74 -4.95 -4.55
C ILE A 80 3.97 -3.74 -5.09
N PHE A 81 2.94 -3.32 -4.39
CA PHE A 81 2.12 -2.14 -4.69
C PHE A 81 2.10 -1.21 -3.48
N MET A 82 2.22 0.08 -3.72
CA MET A 82 2.06 1.10 -2.69
C MET A 82 1.00 2.11 -3.11
N SER A 83 0.02 2.36 -2.24
CA SER A 83 -0.90 3.49 -2.32
C SER A 83 -0.23 4.68 -1.64
N PHE A 84 -0.17 5.80 -2.33
CA PHE A 84 0.51 7.00 -1.82
C PHE A 84 -0.40 7.80 -0.89
N GLN A 85 0.18 8.44 0.12
CA GLN A 85 -0.55 9.42 0.95
C GLN A 85 -1.15 10.53 0.08
N TYR A 86 -0.36 11.03 -0.88
CA TYR A 86 -0.78 12.04 -1.87
C TYR A 86 -0.59 11.50 -3.30
N PRO A 87 -1.67 10.95 -3.91
CA PRO A 87 -1.59 10.41 -5.27
C PRO A 87 -1.20 11.47 -6.29
N VAL A 88 -0.19 11.19 -7.10
CA VAL A 88 0.34 12.10 -8.13
C VAL A 88 -0.68 12.28 -9.26
N GLU A 89 -0.81 13.50 -9.75
CA GLU A 89 -1.61 13.85 -10.93
C GLU A 89 -0.75 13.70 -12.20
N ILE A 90 -1.29 13.05 -13.24
CA ILE A 90 -0.62 12.91 -14.53
C ILE A 90 -1.53 13.47 -15.63
N PRO A 91 -1.45 14.79 -15.91
CA PRO A 91 -2.26 15.42 -16.94
C PRO A 91 -2.06 14.78 -18.31
N GLY A 92 -3.15 14.60 -19.05
CA GLY A 92 -3.12 14.03 -20.40
C GLY A 92 -2.99 12.50 -20.48
N VAL A 93 -2.73 11.81 -19.36
CA VAL A 93 -2.71 10.34 -19.31
C VAL A 93 -3.99 9.84 -18.65
N THR A 94 -4.88 9.22 -19.40
CA THR A 94 -6.14 8.70 -18.85
C THR A 94 -5.89 7.54 -17.89
N VAL A 95 -6.80 7.35 -16.92
CA VAL A 95 -6.76 6.19 -16.00
C VAL A 95 -6.65 4.87 -16.78
N THR A 96 -7.42 4.71 -17.86
CA THR A 96 -7.36 3.52 -18.72
C THR A 96 -5.98 3.32 -19.36
N ASN A 97 -5.36 4.37 -19.89
CA ASN A 97 -4.05 4.26 -20.52
C ASN A 97 -2.95 3.95 -19.51
N PHE A 98 -3.01 4.58 -18.34
CA PHE A 98 -2.08 4.29 -17.24
C PHE A 98 -2.15 2.80 -16.84
N ILE A 99 -3.35 2.29 -16.57
CA ILE A 99 -3.57 0.90 -16.17
C ILE A 99 -3.09 -0.08 -17.26
N LYS A 100 -3.45 0.19 -18.53
CA LYS A 100 -2.99 -0.65 -19.66
C LYS A 100 -1.46 -0.71 -19.71
N THR A 101 -0.78 0.43 -19.59
CA THR A 101 0.68 0.49 -19.62
C THR A 101 1.29 -0.28 -18.45
N ALA A 102 0.78 -0.08 -17.24
CA ALA A 102 1.28 -0.74 -16.04
C ALA A 102 1.11 -2.27 -16.10
N ILE A 103 -0.06 -2.76 -16.54
CA ILE A 103 -0.29 -4.21 -16.70
C ILE A 103 0.65 -4.80 -17.75
N ASN A 104 0.78 -4.16 -18.89
CA ASN A 104 1.63 -4.68 -19.96
C ASN A 104 3.12 -4.64 -19.58
N SER A 105 3.56 -3.63 -18.82
CA SER A 105 4.91 -3.60 -18.22
C SER A 105 5.14 -4.81 -17.31
N ASN A 106 4.20 -5.11 -16.41
CA ASN A 106 4.29 -6.26 -15.52
C ASN A 106 4.32 -7.60 -16.29
N LEU A 107 3.49 -7.73 -17.34
CA LEU A 107 3.47 -8.93 -18.18
C LEU A 107 4.79 -9.11 -18.91
N LYS A 108 5.33 -8.03 -19.51
CA LYS A 108 6.62 -8.03 -20.20
C LYS A 108 7.77 -8.43 -19.27
N ALA A 109 7.81 -7.88 -18.06
CA ALA A 109 8.83 -8.21 -17.06
C ALA A 109 8.81 -9.70 -16.67
N ARG A 110 7.64 -10.36 -16.77
CA ARG A 110 7.45 -11.81 -16.55
C ARG A 110 7.65 -12.66 -17.81
N GLY A 111 8.13 -12.06 -18.91
CA GLY A 111 8.29 -12.76 -20.20
C GLY A 111 6.97 -13.15 -20.88
N GLN A 112 5.86 -12.54 -20.50
CA GLN A 112 4.54 -12.79 -21.04
C GLN A 112 4.18 -11.81 -22.16
N LYS A 113 3.23 -12.20 -23.02
CA LYS A 113 2.71 -11.31 -24.06
C LYS A 113 1.80 -10.26 -23.45
N GLU A 114 1.72 -9.10 -24.12
CA GLU A 114 0.74 -8.07 -23.76
C GLU A 114 -0.70 -8.61 -23.76
N MET A 115 -1.51 -8.10 -22.85
CA MET A 115 -2.92 -8.47 -22.76
C MET A 115 -3.69 -7.98 -24.00
N PRO A 116 -4.47 -8.83 -24.67
CA PRO A 116 -5.32 -8.43 -25.78
C PRO A 116 -6.28 -7.29 -25.38
N ALA A 117 -6.54 -6.36 -26.30
CA ALA A 117 -7.33 -5.16 -26.02
C ALA A 117 -8.77 -5.47 -25.53
N ASN A 118 -9.41 -6.50 -26.07
CA ASN A 118 -10.73 -6.94 -25.67
C ASN A 118 -10.75 -7.52 -24.25
N GLU A 119 -9.72 -8.27 -23.86
CA GLU A 119 -9.54 -8.80 -22.52
C GLU A 119 -9.25 -7.68 -21.52
N MET A 120 -8.38 -6.75 -21.87
CA MET A 120 -8.09 -5.56 -21.07
C MET A 120 -9.36 -4.75 -20.77
N LEU A 121 -10.17 -4.47 -21.80
CA LEU A 121 -11.42 -3.73 -21.63
C LEU A 121 -12.44 -4.47 -20.77
N LYS A 122 -12.50 -5.81 -20.91
CA LYS A 122 -13.36 -6.64 -20.06
C LYS A 122 -12.91 -6.54 -18.60
N ASN A 123 -11.62 -6.76 -18.32
CA ASN A 123 -11.07 -6.69 -16.96
C ASN A 123 -11.30 -5.32 -16.32
N ILE A 124 -11.08 -4.24 -17.07
CA ILE A 124 -11.34 -2.87 -16.60
C ILE A 124 -12.81 -2.72 -16.19
N ARG A 125 -13.76 -3.16 -17.02
CA ARG A 125 -15.20 -3.07 -16.72
C ARG A 125 -15.59 -3.91 -15.50
N ASP A 126 -15.09 -5.14 -15.43
CA ASP A 126 -15.40 -6.06 -14.34
C ASP A 126 -14.90 -5.47 -12.99
N LYS A 127 -13.67 -4.96 -12.95
CA LYS A 127 -13.09 -4.35 -11.75
C LYS A 127 -13.73 -3.01 -11.40
N ALA A 128 -14.06 -2.18 -12.39
CA ALA A 128 -14.79 -0.93 -12.17
C ALA A 128 -16.18 -1.20 -11.57
N SER A 129 -16.91 -2.20 -12.10
CA SER A 129 -18.18 -2.63 -11.54
C SER A 129 -18.06 -3.16 -10.11
N LEU A 130 -17.04 -3.99 -9.85
CA LEU A 130 -16.76 -4.53 -8.51
C LEU A 130 -16.56 -3.43 -7.45
N LEU A 131 -15.91 -2.33 -7.85
CA LEU A 131 -15.56 -1.20 -6.99
C LEU A 131 -16.52 0.00 -7.11
N GLU A 132 -17.63 -0.17 -7.83
CA GLU A 132 -18.67 0.85 -8.02
C GLU A 132 -18.11 2.17 -8.62
N ILE A 133 -17.18 2.03 -9.58
CA ILE A 133 -16.55 3.15 -10.28
C ILE A 133 -17.29 3.45 -11.58
N ASP A 134 -17.72 4.70 -11.75
CA ASP A 134 -18.36 5.17 -13.00
C ASP A 134 -17.37 5.08 -14.18
N SER A 135 -17.82 4.56 -15.32
CA SER A 135 -17.02 4.43 -16.53
C SER A 135 -16.47 5.77 -17.04
N LYS A 136 -17.16 6.89 -16.78
CA LYS A 136 -16.67 8.25 -17.12
C LYS A 136 -15.39 8.60 -16.40
N PHE A 137 -15.16 8.02 -15.22
CA PHE A 137 -13.95 8.21 -14.44
C PHE A 137 -12.70 7.68 -15.16
N LEU A 138 -12.84 6.56 -15.86
CA LEU A 138 -11.75 5.86 -16.54
C LEU A 138 -11.17 6.62 -17.74
N SER A 139 -11.93 7.56 -18.31
CA SER A 139 -11.50 8.40 -19.44
C SER A 139 -10.87 9.73 -19.01
N ARG A 140 -10.93 10.08 -17.70
CA ARG A 140 -10.29 11.29 -17.16
C ARG A 140 -8.78 11.09 -17.02
N SER A 141 -8.02 12.18 -17.04
CA SER A 141 -6.59 12.16 -16.70
C SER A 141 -6.40 11.65 -15.28
N LEU A 142 -5.34 10.87 -15.06
CA LEU A 142 -5.04 10.23 -13.79
C LEU A 142 -4.93 11.27 -12.67
N ASN A 143 -5.84 11.19 -11.70
CA ASN A 143 -5.93 12.03 -10.51
C ASN A 143 -6.13 13.53 -10.76
N GLU A 144 -6.10 14.02 -12.01
CA GLU A 144 -6.26 15.44 -12.34
C GLU A 144 -7.67 15.92 -12.00
N GLY A 145 -7.76 16.89 -11.07
CA GLY A 145 -9.02 17.44 -10.59
C GLY A 145 -9.93 16.43 -9.89
N PHE A 146 -9.39 15.33 -9.39
CA PHE A 146 -10.13 14.38 -8.56
C PHE A 146 -10.26 14.91 -7.14
N SER A 147 -11.42 14.68 -6.52
CA SER A 147 -11.57 14.83 -5.07
C SER A 147 -10.69 13.82 -4.32
N GLY A 148 -10.44 14.05 -3.03
CA GLY A 148 -9.68 13.10 -2.20
C GLY A 148 -10.25 11.67 -2.27
N GLY A 149 -11.57 11.53 -2.14
CA GLY A 149 -12.24 10.24 -2.24
C GLY A 149 -12.14 9.59 -3.63
N GLU A 150 -12.17 10.39 -4.71
CA GLU A 150 -11.95 9.88 -6.07
C GLU A 150 -10.51 9.39 -6.26
N LYS A 151 -9.50 10.13 -5.74
CA LYS A 151 -8.09 9.71 -5.79
C LYS A 151 -7.88 8.37 -5.08
N LYS A 152 -8.42 8.21 -3.88
CA LYS A 152 -8.30 6.96 -3.12
C LYS A 152 -9.03 5.79 -3.77
N ARG A 153 -10.24 6.01 -4.31
CA ARG A 153 -10.94 4.98 -5.11
C ARG A 153 -10.14 4.58 -6.35
N ASN A 154 -9.46 5.54 -6.99
CA ASN A 154 -8.60 5.25 -8.13
C ASN A 154 -7.39 4.39 -7.73
N GLU A 155 -6.79 4.61 -6.56
CA GLU A 155 -5.70 3.76 -6.05
C GLU A 155 -6.18 2.31 -5.79
N ILE A 156 -7.36 2.13 -5.19
CA ILE A 156 -7.94 0.79 -5.01
C ILE A 156 -8.27 0.13 -6.35
N PHE A 157 -8.69 0.91 -7.35
CA PHE A 157 -8.87 0.41 -8.70
C PHE A 157 -7.55 -0.04 -9.34
N GLN A 158 -6.47 0.74 -9.18
CA GLN A 158 -5.14 0.35 -9.61
C GLN A 158 -4.69 -0.96 -8.92
N MET A 159 -4.88 -1.05 -7.60
CA MET A 159 -4.62 -2.27 -6.83
C MET A 159 -5.40 -3.47 -7.40
N ALA A 160 -6.70 -3.30 -7.68
CA ALA A 160 -7.55 -4.35 -8.25
C ALA A 160 -7.08 -4.82 -9.63
N MET A 161 -6.62 -3.90 -10.47
CA MET A 161 -6.15 -4.19 -11.83
C MET A 161 -4.76 -4.82 -11.85
N LEU A 162 -3.85 -4.36 -11.00
CA LEU A 162 -2.48 -4.85 -10.91
C LEU A 162 -2.38 -6.16 -10.13
N ASN A 163 -3.37 -6.46 -9.28
CA ASN A 163 -3.45 -7.67 -8.47
C ASN A 163 -2.13 -8.00 -7.75
N PRO A 164 -1.63 -7.11 -6.87
CA PRO A 164 -0.35 -7.30 -6.21
C PRO A 164 -0.38 -8.45 -5.21
N THR A 165 0.78 -9.05 -4.96
CA THR A 165 0.94 -10.02 -3.89
C THR A 165 1.24 -9.37 -2.54
N LEU A 166 1.82 -8.15 -2.54
CA LEU A 166 1.95 -7.30 -1.35
C LEU A 166 1.41 -5.91 -1.66
N ALA A 167 0.39 -5.48 -0.93
CA ALA A 167 -0.15 -4.12 -1.02
C ALA A 167 0.16 -3.35 0.26
N ILE A 168 0.69 -2.14 0.11
CA ILE A 168 0.96 -1.20 1.20
C ILE A 168 0.03 -0.01 1.02
N LEU A 169 -0.83 0.22 1.99
CA LEU A 169 -1.83 1.28 1.99
C LEU A 169 -1.40 2.35 3.00
N ASP A 170 -0.73 3.42 2.51
CA ASP A 170 -0.19 4.47 3.37
C ASP A 170 -1.21 5.59 3.54
N GLU A 171 -1.75 5.72 4.76
CA GLU A 171 -2.74 6.73 5.17
C GLU A 171 -3.91 6.87 4.18
N THR A 172 -4.44 5.73 3.72
CA THR A 172 -5.50 5.68 2.70
C THR A 172 -6.82 6.30 3.19
N ASP A 173 -6.97 6.51 4.47
CA ASP A 173 -8.11 7.13 5.15
C ASP A 173 -7.98 8.64 5.32
N SER A 174 -6.81 9.23 5.05
CA SER A 174 -6.56 10.65 5.21
C SER A 174 -7.46 11.51 4.32
N GLY A 175 -8.19 12.46 4.92
CA GLY A 175 -9.07 13.39 4.19
C GLY A 175 -10.35 12.75 3.62
N LEU A 176 -10.69 11.52 3.96
CA LEU A 176 -11.93 10.87 3.54
C LEU A 176 -13.08 11.15 4.51
N ASP A 177 -14.27 11.38 3.96
CA ASP A 177 -15.51 11.27 4.70
C ASP A 177 -15.88 9.81 4.99
N ILE A 178 -16.89 9.59 5.82
CA ILE A 178 -17.29 8.25 6.28
C ILE A 178 -17.71 7.34 5.11
N ASP A 179 -18.37 7.89 4.11
CA ASP A 179 -18.87 7.10 2.98
C ASP A 179 -17.73 6.70 2.04
N ALA A 180 -16.80 7.62 1.74
CA ALA A 180 -15.60 7.35 0.95
C ALA A 180 -14.70 6.32 1.66
N LEU A 181 -14.52 6.44 2.98
CA LEU A 181 -13.77 5.49 3.79
C LEU A 181 -14.35 4.07 3.67
N ARG A 182 -15.68 3.95 3.81
CA ARG A 182 -16.37 2.66 3.70
C ARG A 182 -16.21 2.03 2.31
N ILE A 183 -16.32 2.83 1.25
CA ILE A 183 -16.12 2.34 -0.14
C ILE A 183 -14.69 1.83 -0.33
N VAL A 184 -13.70 2.58 0.11
CA VAL A 184 -12.27 2.20 0.04
C VAL A 184 -12.03 0.91 0.82
N ALA A 185 -12.47 0.83 2.06
CA ALA A 185 -12.30 -0.35 2.89
C ALA A 185 -12.99 -1.60 2.32
N ASN A 186 -14.21 -1.46 1.80
CA ASN A 186 -14.92 -2.53 1.11
C ASN A 186 -14.16 -2.99 -0.14
N GLY A 187 -13.56 -2.06 -0.89
CA GLY A 187 -12.71 -2.37 -2.03
C GLY A 187 -11.52 -3.22 -1.63
N VAL A 188 -10.79 -2.83 -0.58
CA VAL A 188 -9.65 -3.59 -0.04
C VAL A 188 -10.08 -4.99 0.40
N ASN A 189 -11.18 -5.11 1.16
CA ASN A 189 -11.70 -6.40 1.62
C ASN A 189 -12.10 -7.35 0.47
N LYS A 190 -12.65 -6.81 -0.63
CA LYS A 190 -12.96 -7.61 -1.84
C LYS A 190 -11.71 -8.13 -2.56
N LEU A 191 -10.55 -7.48 -2.37
CA LEU A 191 -9.28 -7.84 -3.00
C LEU A 191 -8.41 -8.73 -2.11
N ARG A 192 -8.70 -8.79 -0.80
CA ARG A 192 -8.00 -9.67 0.15
C ARG A 192 -8.24 -11.13 -0.21
N ASN A 193 -7.16 -11.93 -0.23
CA ASN A 193 -7.21 -13.38 -0.45
C ASN A 193 -5.99 -14.07 0.20
N GLU A 194 -5.97 -15.39 0.21
CA GLU A 194 -4.91 -16.19 0.83
C GLU A 194 -3.52 -16.05 0.20
N ASN A 195 -3.43 -15.52 -1.03
CA ASN A 195 -2.18 -15.39 -1.79
C ASN A 195 -1.58 -13.99 -1.75
N ASN A 196 -2.27 -13.01 -1.16
CA ASN A 196 -1.75 -11.67 -1.01
C ASN A 196 -1.62 -11.27 0.46
N ALA A 197 -0.76 -10.29 0.73
CA ALA A 197 -0.61 -9.67 2.03
C ALA A 197 -0.92 -8.17 1.91
N ILE A 198 -1.48 -7.59 2.95
CA ILE A 198 -1.83 -6.17 2.99
C ILE A 198 -1.23 -5.53 4.24
N ILE A 199 -0.47 -4.46 4.06
CA ILE A 199 0.00 -3.60 5.14
C ILE A 199 -0.82 -2.32 5.09
N VAL A 200 -1.53 -2.01 6.17
CA VAL A 200 -2.32 -0.79 6.33
C VAL A 200 -1.59 0.13 7.29
N ILE A 201 -1.14 1.27 6.82
CA ILE A 201 -0.52 2.31 7.65
C ILE A 201 -1.60 3.36 7.95
N THR A 202 -1.92 3.52 9.20
CA THR A 202 -2.90 4.51 9.65
C THR A 202 -2.63 4.90 11.11
N HIS A 203 -3.06 6.08 11.48
CA HIS A 203 -3.12 6.52 12.88
C HIS A 203 -4.57 6.59 13.40
N TYR A 204 -5.55 6.18 12.60
CA TYR A 204 -6.96 6.16 12.96
C TYR A 204 -7.51 4.74 13.02
N GLN A 205 -8.13 4.39 14.14
CA GLN A 205 -8.80 3.12 14.30
C GLN A 205 -9.97 2.93 13.34
N ARG A 206 -10.70 4.01 13.01
CA ARG A 206 -11.91 3.94 12.16
C ARG A 206 -11.72 3.20 10.83
N LEU A 207 -10.52 3.22 10.23
CA LEU A 207 -10.21 2.41 9.05
C LEU A 207 -10.15 0.92 9.43
N LEU A 208 -9.55 0.60 10.59
CA LEU A 208 -9.37 -0.77 11.08
C LEU A 208 -10.68 -1.40 11.58
N ASP A 209 -11.74 -0.61 11.82
CA ASP A 209 -13.09 -1.11 12.07
C ASP A 209 -13.70 -1.73 10.80
N HIS A 210 -13.25 -1.31 9.63
CA HIS A 210 -13.71 -1.81 8.33
C HIS A 210 -12.73 -2.80 7.70
N ILE A 211 -11.42 -2.59 7.85
CA ILE A 211 -10.35 -3.51 7.41
C ILE A 211 -9.76 -4.16 8.65
N ILE A 212 -10.38 -5.26 9.10
CA ILE A 212 -9.95 -5.92 10.33
C ILE A 212 -8.57 -6.55 10.12
N PRO A 213 -7.52 -6.07 10.84
CA PRO A 213 -6.19 -6.63 10.73
C PRO A 213 -6.06 -7.92 11.54
N ASP A 214 -5.17 -8.81 11.08
CA ASP A 214 -4.73 -9.98 11.84
C ASP A 214 -3.72 -9.58 12.92
N TYR A 215 -2.86 -8.60 12.61
CA TYR A 215 -1.86 -8.05 13.52
C TYR A 215 -1.85 -6.52 13.50
N VAL A 216 -1.62 -5.93 14.67
CA VAL A 216 -1.40 -4.49 14.84
C VAL A 216 -0.01 -4.27 15.44
N HIS A 217 0.78 -3.42 14.80
CA HIS A 217 2.12 -3.06 15.24
C HIS A 217 2.18 -1.58 15.56
N VAL A 218 2.81 -1.23 16.67
CA VAL A 218 3.06 0.17 17.04
C VAL A 218 4.49 0.51 16.69
N LEU A 219 4.63 1.43 15.74
CA LEU A 219 5.92 2.00 15.35
C LEU A 219 6.19 3.25 16.18
N GLN A 220 7.28 3.24 16.95
CA GLN A 220 7.72 4.36 17.76
C GLN A 220 9.25 4.44 17.70
N ASP A 221 9.79 5.65 17.54
CA ASP A 221 11.22 5.91 17.46
C ASP A 221 11.97 5.03 16.43
N GLY A 222 11.31 4.75 15.30
CA GLY A 222 11.87 3.93 14.22
C GLY A 222 11.92 2.43 14.48
N LYS A 223 11.19 1.92 15.49
CA LYS A 223 11.12 0.50 15.87
C LYS A 223 9.69 0.05 16.08
N ILE A 224 9.42 -1.25 15.91
CA ILE A 224 8.20 -1.85 16.41
C ILE A 224 8.33 -1.99 17.94
N ALA A 225 7.68 -1.08 18.66
CA ALA A 225 7.68 -1.06 20.12
C ALA A 225 6.75 -2.12 20.72
N LYS A 226 5.63 -2.40 20.03
CA LYS A 226 4.65 -3.37 20.48
C LYS A 226 3.89 -3.98 19.31
N SER A 227 3.54 -5.26 19.44
CA SER A 227 2.67 -5.96 18.51
C SER A 227 1.52 -6.64 19.28
N GLY A 228 0.36 -6.75 18.63
CA GLY A 228 -0.82 -7.38 19.19
C GLY A 228 -1.87 -7.66 18.13
N ASP A 229 -3.05 -8.00 18.57
CA ASP A 229 -4.24 -8.17 17.73
C ASP A 229 -5.01 -6.83 17.56
N LYS A 230 -6.20 -6.90 16.96
CA LYS A 230 -7.09 -5.74 16.77
C LYS A 230 -7.41 -4.96 18.05
N ASN A 231 -7.35 -5.62 19.23
CA ASN A 231 -7.63 -4.94 20.49
C ASN A 231 -6.54 -3.92 20.86
N LEU A 232 -5.32 -4.10 20.33
CA LEU A 232 -4.26 -3.12 20.51
C LEU A 232 -4.64 -1.76 19.87
N ALA A 233 -5.28 -1.76 18.71
CA ALA A 233 -5.75 -0.52 18.07
C ALA A 233 -6.79 0.22 18.93
N LEU A 234 -7.73 -0.51 19.55
CA LEU A 234 -8.71 0.04 20.50
C LEU A 234 -8.03 0.71 21.71
N GLN A 235 -7.01 0.03 22.26
CA GLN A 235 -6.25 0.57 23.40
C GLN A 235 -5.48 1.84 23.03
N LEU A 236 -4.96 1.91 21.80
CA LEU A 236 -4.26 3.10 21.30
C LEU A 236 -5.20 4.30 21.13
N GLU A 237 -6.42 4.08 20.65
CA GLU A 237 -7.41 5.15 20.54
C GLU A 237 -7.85 5.67 21.90
N GLU A 238 -8.01 4.77 22.88
CA GLU A 238 -8.44 5.13 24.24
C GLU A 238 -7.33 5.83 25.04
N LYS A 239 -6.08 5.35 24.94
CA LYS A 239 -4.98 5.72 25.87
C LYS A 239 -3.85 6.52 25.20
N GLY A 240 -3.88 6.70 23.87
CA GLY A 240 -2.76 7.27 23.13
C GLY A 240 -1.56 6.32 23.05
N TYR A 241 -0.37 6.88 22.81
CA TYR A 241 0.88 6.13 22.65
C TYR A 241 1.82 6.19 23.86
N ASP A 242 1.54 7.05 24.85
CA ASP A 242 2.46 7.34 25.97
C ASP A 242 2.67 6.17 26.95
N TRP A 243 1.88 5.12 26.85
CA TRP A 243 1.96 3.95 27.72
C TRP A 243 2.73 2.77 27.11
N ILE A 244 3.32 2.95 25.92
CA ILE A 244 4.07 1.92 25.19
C ILE A 244 5.62 2.09 25.36
#